data_5f3e35e06f92fec083c13085e0298d99
#
_entry.id   5f3e35e06f92fec083c13085e0298d99
#
_cell.length_a   1.000
_cell.length_b   1.000
_cell.length_c   1.000
_cell.angle_alpha   90.00
_cell.angle_beta   90.00
_cell.angle_gamma   90.00
#
_symmetry.space_group_name_H-M   'P 1'
#
loop_
_entity.id
_entity.type
_entity.pdbx_description
1 polymer ?
#
loop_
_entity_poly.entity_id
_entity_poly.type
_entity_poly.pdbx_seq_one_letter_code
_entity_poly.pdbx_strand_id
1 'polypeptide(L)'
;MDFKPIDRSYFNQPTLYLAESLLGKLLVKETEEGTTAGWIVETEAYKGPKDRAAHSFGNRRTKRTEVMFGPAGYIYTYVMHTHCLVNIVSGELDKPEAVLIRAVEPCMGIDLMYERRGLNKKKVELTNGPGKLTKAMGITNEDYGLPSFHPPLFIAEGRMSVNIEIGTRIGIENSGEAKDYLWRFWEKHNAFVSK
;
A
#
# COMPACT_ATOMS: atom_id res chain seq x y z
N MET A 1 5.07 4.29 -21.33
CA MET A 1 3.97 5.02 -20.67
C MET A 1 4.63 6.09 -19.82
N ASP A 2 4.15 7.32 -19.94
CA ASP A 2 4.60 8.40 -19.07
C ASP A 2 3.63 8.43 -17.87
N PHE A 3 4.14 8.14 -16.68
CA PHE A 3 3.33 8.11 -15.46
C PHE A 3 3.34 9.48 -14.81
N LYS A 4 2.19 10.14 -14.76
CA LYS A 4 2.04 11.42 -14.08
C LYS A 4 1.83 11.20 -12.58
N PRO A 5 2.79 11.55 -11.71
CA PRO A 5 2.61 11.48 -10.26
C PRO A 5 1.41 12.30 -9.81
N ILE A 6 0.72 11.82 -8.80
CA ILE A 6 -0.39 12.54 -8.15
C ILE A 6 0.19 13.68 -7.31
N ASP A 7 -0.52 14.81 -7.28
CA ASP A 7 -0.14 15.97 -6.47
C ASP A 7 -0.17 15.63 -4.96
N ARG A 8 0.75 16.20 -4.21
CA ARG A 8 0.86 16.01 -2.76
C ARG A 8 -0.45 16.27 -2.01
N SER A 9 -1.24 17.23 -2.45
CA SER A 9 -2.51 17.59 -1.81
C SER A 9 -3.54 16.46 -1.80
N TYR A 10 -3.43 15.51 -2.74
CA TYR A 10 -4.28 14.33 -2.82
C TYR A 10 -4.23 13.48 -1.54
N PHE A 11 -3.11 13.43 -0.85
CA PHE A 11 -2.94 12.63 0.36
C PHE A 11 -3.51 13.28 1.62
N ASN A 12 -3.89 14.56 1.57
CA ASN A 12 -4.49 15.29 2.68
C ASN A 12 -5.99 14.98 2.81
N GLN A 13 -6.32 13.71 3.01
CA GLN A 13 -7.69 13.20 3.11
C GLN A 13 -7.84 12.34 4.36
N PRO A 14 -9.06 12.18 4.89
CA PRO A 14 -9.33 11.21 5.95
C PRO A 14 -8.88 9.80 5.53
N THR A 15 -8.23 9.07 6.42
CA THR A 15 -7.56 7.79 6.13
C THR A 15 -8.45 6.75 5.45
N LEU A 16 -9.72 6.62 5.86
CA LEU A 16 -10.64 5.69 5.22
C LEU A 16 -10.97 6.10 3.78
N TYR A 17 -11.13 7.40 3.55
CA TYR A 17 -11.39 7.92 2.22
C TYR A 17 -10.16 7.77 1.32
N LEU A 18 -8.96 8.04 1.83
CA LEU A 18 -7.72 7.81 1.10
C LEU A 18 -7.56 6.33 0.73
N ALA A 19 -7.86 5.41 1.66
CA ALA A 19 -7.78 3.98 1.40
C ALA A 19 -8.69 3.54 0.23
N GLU A 20 -9.91 4.06 0.18
CA GLU A 20 -10.85 3.80 -0.90
C GLU A 20 -10.42 4.48 -2.21
N SER A 21 -10.02 5.76 -2.17
CA SER A 21 -9.67 6.55 -3.35
C SER A 21 -8.36 6.12 -4.03
N LEU A 22 -7.48 5.41 -3.31
CA LEU A 22 -6.28 4.81 -3.89
C LEU A 22 -6.58 3.61 -4.82
N LEU A 23 -7.77 2.99 -4.71
CA LEU A 23 -8.14 1.91 -5.64
C LEU A 23 -8.23 2.45 -7.07
N GLY A 24 -7.63 1.70 -8.00
CA GLY A 24 -7.50 2.09 -9.41
C GLY A 24 -6.38 3.08 -9.72
N LYS A 25 -5.73 3.70 -8.72
CA LYS A 25 -4.51 4.47 -8.92
C LYS A 25 -3.34 3.53 -9.23
N LEU A 26 -2.30 4.05 -9.86
CA LEU A 26 -1.08 3.27 -10.15
C LEU A 26 -0.08 3.40 -9.03
N LEU A 27 0.42 2.27 -8.56
CA LEU A 27 1.66 2.20 -7.80
C LEU A 27 2.79 1.96 -8.82
N VAL A 28 3.77 2.86 -8.83
CA VAL A 28 4.90 2.82 -9.77
C VAL A 28 6.21 2.75 -8.99
N LYS A 29 7.08 1.83 -9.38
CA LYS A 29 8.44 1.72 -8.84
C LYS A 29 9.47 1.72 -9.96
N GLU A 30 10.39 2.66 -9.90
CA GLU A 30 11.57 2.74 -10.77
C GLU A 30 12.79 2.17 -10.04
N THR A 31 13.53 1.31 -10.74
CA THR A 31 14.78 0.71 -10.27
C THR A 31 15.81 0.75 -11.40
N GLU A 32 17.06 0.45 -11.11
CA GLU A 32 18.12 0.31 -12.13
C GLU A 32 17.80 -0.80 -13.15
N GLU A 33 17.05 -1.83 -12.72
CA GLU A 33 16.62 -2.96 -13.59
C GLU A 33 15.45 -2.56 -14.51
N GLY A 34 14.73 -1.47 -14.21
CA GLY A 34 13.58 -1.01 -14.97
C GLY A 34 12.40 -0.57 -14.12
N THR A 35 11.30 -0.22 -14.78
CA THR A 35 10.08 0.27 -14.14
C THR A 35 9.04 -0.83 -14.03
N THR A 36 8.44 -0.95 -12.85
CA THR A 36 7.27 -1.81 -12.60
C THR A 36 6.08 -0.94 -12.18
N ALA A 37 4.89 -1.27 -12.66
CA ALA A 37 3.67 -0.60 -12.27
C ALA A 37 2.47 -1.54 -12.23
N GLY A 38 1.50 -1.20 -11.37
CA GLY A 38 0.22 -1.91 -11.27
C GLY A 38 -0.87 -1.04 -10.66
N TRP A 39 -2.12 -1.29 -11.09
CA TRP A 39 -3.28 -0.65 -10.47
C TRP A 39 -3.49 -1.21 -9.07
N ILE A 40 -3.65 -0.32 -8.09
CA ILE A 40 -3.99 -0.70 -6.72
C ILE A 40 -5.41 -1.26 -6.72
N VAL A 41 -5.56 -2.50 -6.25
CA VAL A 41 -6.85 -3.22 -6.25
C VAL A 41 -7.31 -3.61 -4.85
N GLU A 42 -6.44 -3.42 -3.84
CA GLU A 42 -6.75 -3.73 -2.44
C GLU A 42 -5.93 -2.86 -1.49
N THR A 43 -6.60 -2.29 -0.49
CA THR A 43 -6.01 -1.46 0.56
C THR A 43 -6.58 -1.79 1.93
N GLU A 44 -5.84 -1.43 2.99
CA GLU A 44 -6.33 -1.43 4.37
C GLU A 44 -5.97 -0.12 5.06
N ALA A 45 -6.93 0.45 5.79
CA ALA A 45 -6.70 1.64 6.61
C ALA A 45 -6.29 1.26 8.04
N TYR A 46 -5.33 2.00 8.60
CA TYR A 46 -4.85 1.87 9.98
C TYR A 46 -4.91 3.25 10.64
N LYS A 47 -5.83 3.43 11.61
CA LYS A 47 -6.19 4.73 12.17
C LYS A 47 -5.45 5.09 13.46
N GLY A 48 -4.21 4.66 13.58
CA GLY A 48 -3.30 5.16 14.59
C GLY A 48 -3.67 4.85 16.03
N PRO A 49 -3.71 5.87 16.91
CA PRO A 49 -3.68 5.66 18.36
C PRO A 49 -4.81 4.84 18.96
N LYS A 50 -5.99 4.86 18.33
CA LYS A 50 -7.18 4.12 18.78
C LYS A 50 -7.36 2.78 18.08
N ASP A 51 -6.54 2.47 17.09
CA ASP A 51 -6.60 1.24 16.33
C ASP A 51 -5.60 0.22 16.89
N ARG A 52 -6.10 -0.79 17.59
CA ARG A 52 -5.26 -1.83 18.20
C ARG A 52 -4.45 -2.66 17.19
N ALA A 53 -4.81 -2.62 15.91
CA ALA A 53 -4.06 -3.26 14.84
C ALA A 53 -2.94 -2.37 14.27
N ALA A 54 -2.92 -1.08 14.58
CA ALA A 54 -1.90 -0.15 14.08
C ALA A 54 -0.60 -0.25 14.92
N HIS A 55 0.55 -0.13 14.24
CA HIS A 55 1.84 -0.05 14.93
C HIS A 55 1.99 1.18 15.83
N SER A 56 1.21 2.21 15.57
CA SER A 56 1.11 3.46 16.33
C SER A 56 0.01 3.46 17.40
N PHE A 57 -0.59 2.30 17.70
CA PHE A 57 -1.56 2.17 18.78
C PHE A 57 -1.02 2.78 20.10
N GLY A 58 -1.85 3.55 20.79
CA GLY A 58 -1.46 4.26 22.00
C GLY A 58 -0.44 5.38 21.77
N ASN A 59 -0.36 5.95 20.57
CA ASN A 59 0.67 6.94 20.17
C ASN A 59 2.09 6.41 20.24
N ARG A 60 2.30 5.11 20.05
CA ARG A 60 3.62 4.49 20.11
C ARG A 60 4.53 5.04 19.01
N ARG A 61 5.48 5.90 19.40
CA ARG A 61 6.48 6.51 18.53
C ARG A 61 7.82 5.79 18.69
N THR A 62 8.35 5.25 17.61
CA THR A 62 9.61 4.49 17.55
C THR A 62 10.33 4.84 16.25
N LYS A 63 11.61 4.47 16.09
CA LYS A 63 12.30 4.63 14.80
C LYS A 63 11.51 4.08 13.62
N ARG A 64 10.80 2.96 13.80
CA ARG A 64 9.98 2.35 12.77
C ARG A 64 8.74 3.17 12.41
N THR A 65 8.06 3.73 13.41
CA THR A 65 6.80 4.47 13.23
C THR A 65 7.00 5.96 13.04
N GLU A 66 8.24 6.46 13.11
CA GLU A 66 8.55 7.89 13.08
C GLU A 66 7.92 8.63 11.89
N VAL A 67 8.03 8.06 10.69
CA VAL A 67 7.46 8.66 9.48
C VAL A 67 5.93 8.81 9.53
N MET A 68 5.24 7.97 10.29
CA MET A 68 3.76 8.04 10.43
C MET A 68 3.31 9.31 11.17
N PHE A 69 4.19 9.91 11.99
CA PHE A 69 3.93 11.18 12.67
C PHE A 69 4.22 12.41 11.79
N GLY A 70 4.81 12.17 10.61
CA GLY A 70 5.06 13.20 9.61
C GLY A 70 3.83 13.55 8.77
N PRO A 71 4.03 14.36 7.73
CA PRO A 71 2.95 14.74 6.82
C PRO A 71 2.45 13.56 5.97
N ALA A 72 1.18 13.65 5.53
CA ALA A 72 0.59 12.66 4.63
C ALA A 72 1.33 12.56 3.29
N GLY A 73 1.24 11.40 2.64
CA GLY A 73 1.85 11.11 1.34
C GLY A 73 3.29 10.59 1.42
N TYR A 74 3.83 10.33 2.61
CA TYR A 74 5.15 9.70 2.75
C TYR A 74 5.03 8.19 2.85
N ILE A 75 6.07 7.47 2.45
CA ILE A 75 6.09 6.01 2.41
C ILE A 75 6.51 5.47 3.78
N TYR A 76 5.70 4.60 4.31
CA TYR A 76 5.99 3.81 5.50
C TYR A 76 6.18 2.34 5.11
N THR A 77 7.43 1.88 5.11
CA THR A 77 7.74 0.45 4.94
C THR A 77 8.12 -0.18 6.27
N TYR A 78 7.84 -1.47 6.37
CA TYR A 78 8.31 -2.31 7.47
C TYR A 78 8.46 -3.77 7.03
N VAL A 79 9.29 -4.52 7.74
CA VAL A 79 9.49 -5.95 7.47
C VAL A 79 8.67 -6.78 8.45
N MET A 80 7.88 -7.71 7.92
CA MET A 80 7.13 -8.71 8.67
C MET A 80 7.36 -10.08 8.04
N HIS A 81 7.80 -11.07 8.84
CA HIS A 81 8.11 -12.42 8.38
C HIS A 81 8.98 -12.45 7.09
N THR A 82 10.05 -11.67 7.05
CA THR A 82 10.97 -11.53 5.92
C THR A 82 10.44 -10.75 4.70
N HIS A 83 9.19 -10.31 4.72
CA HIS A 83 8.59 -9.53 3.64
C HIS A 83 8.51 -8.05 4.00
N CYS A 84 8.96 -7.19 3.08
CA CYS A 84 8.68 -5.76 3.15
C CYS A 84 7.20 -5.53 2.86
N LEU A 85 6.55 -4.62 3.59
CA LEU A 85 5.20 -4.15 3.33
C LEU A 85 5.24 -2.63 3.13
N VAL A 86 4.41 -2.11 2.23
CA VAL A 86 4.39 -0.69 1.87
C VAL A 86 3.06 -0.04 2.25
N ASN A 87 3.16 1.08 2.94
CA ASN A 87 2.02 1.90 3.33
C ASN A 87 2.26 3.35 2.90
N ILE A 88 1.18 4.07 2.69
CA ILE A 88 1.17 5.53 2.51
C ILE A 88 0.71 6.17 3.82
N VAL A 89 1.53 7.06 4.38
CA VAL A 89 1.16 7.84 5.56
C VAL A 89 -0.04 8.71 5.23
N SER A 90 -1.00 8.75 6.15
CA SER A 90 -2.24 9.51 6.04
C SER A 90 -2.51 10.25 7.35
N GLY A 91 -3.58 11.01 7.37
CA GLY A 91 -3.91 11.82 8.54
C GLY A 91 -3.16 13.15 8.61
N GLU A 92 -3.44 13.90 9.64
CA GLU A 92 -2.78 15.17 9.91
C GLU A 92 -1.42 14.93 10.59
N LEU A 93 -0.59 15.97 10.61
CA LEU A 93 0.69 15.96 11.34
C LEU A 93 0.47 15.53 12.81
N ASP A 94 1.36 14.67 13.31
CA ASP A 94 1.28 14.05 14.65
C ASP A 94 0.05 13.15 14.90
N LYS A 95 -0.71 12.82 13.82
CA LYS A 95 -1.76 11.78 13.84
C LYS A 95 -1.28 10.58 13.03
N PRO A 96 -0.64 9.58 13.66
CA PRO A 96 0.06 8.51 12.96
C PRO A 96 -0.90 7.47 12.37
N GLU A 97 -1.46 7.78 11.23
CA GLU A 97 -2.34 6.93 10.44
C GLU A 97 -1.66 6.53 9.12
N ALA A 98 -2.06 5.40 8.54
CA ALA A 98 -1.51 4.94 7.27
C ALA A 98 -2.50 4.05 6.49
N VAL A 99 -2.28 3.97 5.19
CA VAL A 99 -2.97 3.04 4.28
C VAL A 99 -1.98 2.01 3.77
N LEU A 100 -2.20 0.73 4.09
CA LEU A 100 -1.44 -0.39 3.53
C LEU A 100 -1.94 -0.70 2.11
N ILE A 101 -1.02 -0.81 1.16
CA ILE A 101 -1.31 -1.33 -0.17
C ILE A 101 -1.12 -2.85 -0.12
N ARG A 102 -2.21 -3.61 -0.34
CA ARG A 102 -2.21 -5.06 -0.19
C ARG A 102 -2.00 -5.82 -1.48
N ALA A 103 -2.57 -5.32 -2.57
CA ALA A 103 -2.47 -5.97 -3.88
C ALA A 103 -2.53 -4.95 -5.00
N VAL A 104 -1.87 -5.30 -6.11
CA VAL A 104 -1.93 -4.54 -7.37
C VAL A 104 -2.19 -5.49 -8.53
N GLU A 105 -2.88 -5.00 -9.56
CA GLU A 105 -2.99 -5.66 -10.86
C GLU A 105 -1.86 -5.18 -11.77
N PRO A 106 -0.87 -6.03 -12.12
CA PRO A 106 0.31 -5.62 -12.89
C PRO A 106 -0.03 -5.13 -14.30
N CYS A 107 0.54 -3.97 -14.70
CA CYS A 107 0.37 -3.42 -16.04
C CYS A 107 1.68 -3.08 -16.75
N MET A 108 2.81 -2.98 -16.04
CA MET A 108 4.13 -2.72 -16.61
C MET A 108 5.22 -3.47 -15.84
N GLY A 109 6.29 -3.88 -16.54
CA GLY A 109 7.43 -4.60 -15.95
C GLY A 109 7.08 -6.01 -15.47
N ILE A 110 6.13 -6.68 -16.13
CA ILE A 110 5.62 -8.00 -15.71
C ILE A 110 6.74 -9.05 -15.77
N ASP A 111 7.60 -9.01 -16.77
CA ASP A 111 8.72 -9.96 -16.89
C ASP A 111 9.69 -9.80 -15.72
N LEU A 112 10.03 -8.57 -15.35
CA LEU A 112 10.85 -8.26 -14.18
C LEU A 112 10.17 -8.72 -12.87
N MET A 113 8.85 -8.62 -12.77
CA MET A 113 8.11 -9.17 -11.64
C MET A 113 8.22 -10.70 -11.57
N TYR A 114 8.20 -11.40 -12.71
CA TYR A 114 8.42 -12.84 -12.76
C TYR A 114 9.84 -13.22 -12.35
N GLU A 115 10.85 -12.50 -12.79
CA GLU A 115 12.25 -12.71 -12.38
C GLU A 115 12.41 -12.62 -10.86
N ARG A 116 11.85 -11.59 -10.26
CA ARG A 116 11.91 -11.36 -8.80
C ARG A 116 11.07 -12.35 -7.99
N ARG A 117 9.96 -12.85 -8.53
CA ARG A 117 9.01 -13.74 -7.84
C ARG A 117 9.21 -15.22 -8.15
N GLY A 118 9.78 -15.54 -9.33
CA GLY A 118 9.97 -16.88 -9.89
C GLY A 118 9.08 -17.13 -11.10
N LEU A 119 9.70 -17.65 -12.16
CA LEU A 119 9.11 -17.82 -13.50
C LEU A 119 7.92 -18.80 -13.55
N ASN A 120 7.80 -19.72 -12.59
CA ASN A 120 6.74 -20.72 -12.54
C ASN A 120 5.46 -20.26 -11.83
N LYS A 121 5.34 -18.97 -11.49
CA LYS A 121 4.15 -18.40 -10.84
C LYS A 121 3.04 -18.14 -11.86
N LYS A 122 1.79 -18.26 -11.43
CA LYS A 122 0.66 -17.68 -12.18
C LYS A 122 0.73 -16.16 -12.10
N LYS A 123 0.33 -15.44 -13.14
CA LYS A 123 0.36 -13.97 -13.16
C LYS A 123 -0.30 -13.34 -11.92
N VAL A 124 -1.44 -13.88 -11.49
CA VAL A 124 -2.16 -13.42 -10.31
C VAL A 124 -1.35 -13.58 -9.00
N GLU A 125 -0.46 -14.56 -8.92
CA GLU A 125 0.35 -14.82 -7.73
C GLU A 125 1.56 -13.87 -7.59
N LEU A 126 1.82 -13.05 -8.61
CA LEU A 126 2.91 -12.07 -8.55
C LEU A 126 2.66 -11.02 -7.46
N THR A 127 1.43 -10.54 -7.34
CA THR A 127 1.11 -9.31 -6.60
C THR A 127 -0.16 -9.39 -5.73
N ASN A 128 -0.79 -10.57 -5.60
CA ASN A 128 -1.99 -10.77 -4.79
C ASN A 128 -1.65 -10.98 -3.29
N GLY A 129 -1.07 -9.98 -2.70
CA GLY A 129 -0.72 -9.94 -1.28
C GLY A 129 0.41 -8.96 -1.00
N PRO A 130 0.47 -8.34 0.19
CA PRO A 130 1.33 -7.19 0.44
C PRO A 130 2.82 -7.50 0.31
N GLY A 131 3.31 -8.63 0.84
CA GLY A 131 4.71 -9.03 0.66
C GLY A 131 5.01 -9.58 -0.74
N LYS A 132 3.98 -10.07 -1.46
CA LYS A 132 4.16 -10.52 -2.85
C LYS A 132 4.36 -9.32 -3.77
N LEU A 133 3.51 -8.29 -3.65
CA LEU A 133 3.59 -7.10 -4.49
C LEU A 133 4.91 -6.35 -4.28
N THR A 134 5.37 -6.18 -3.04
CA THR A 134 6.62 -5.47 -2.77
C THR A 134 7.81 -6.19 -3.38
N LYS A 135 7.89 -7.53 -3.23
CA LYS A 135 8.93 -8.33 -3.87
C LYS A 135 8.85 -8.23 -5.39
N ALA A 136 7.66 -8.34 -5.98
CA ALA A 136 7.47 -8.24 -7.43
C ALA A 136 7.92 -6.88 -7.99
N MET A 137 7.57 -5.82 -7.28
CA MET A 137 7.85 -4.46 -7.72
C MET A 137 9.26 -3.96 -7.36
N GLY A 138 10.01 -4.70 -6.54
CA GLY A 138 11.34 -4.26 -6.06
C GLY A 138 11.24 -3.16 -4.99
N ILE A 139 10.15 -3.14 -4.22
CA ILE A 139 9.97 -2.23 -3.09
C ILE A 139 10.68 -2.80 -1.87
N THR A 140 11.54 -2.01 -1.25
CA THR A 140 12.37 -2.42 -0.11
C THR A 140 12.24 -1.44 1.06
N ASN A 141 12.96 -1.72 2.14
CA ASN A 141 12.99 -0.79 3.28
C ASN A 141 13.80 0.49 3.00
N GLU A 142 14.51 0.56 1.89
CA GLU A 142 15.19 1.78 1.42
C GLU A 142 14.20 2.84 0.95
N ASP A 143 12.96 2.43 0.62
CA ASP A 143 11.88 3.34 0.26
C ASP A 143 11.23 4.02 1.48
N TYR A 144 11.62 3.65 2.72
CA TYR A 144 11.10 4.25 3.94
C TYR A 144 11.36 5.76 3.97
N GLY A 145 10.30 6.53 4.23
CA GLY A 145 10.38 7.98 4.39
C GLY A 145 10.48 8.77 3.08
N LEU A 146 10.46 8.11 1.92
CA LEU A 146 10.39 8.82 0.63
C LEU A 146 8.98 9.37 0.38
N PRO A 147 8.84 10.47 -0.37
CA PRO A 147 7.54 10.98 -0.79
C PRO A 147 6.92 10.07 -1.86
N SER A 148 5.64 9.69 -1.71
CA SER A 148 4.93 8.88 -2.70
C SER A 148 4.36 9.66 -3.88
N PHE A 149 4.74 10.91 -4.03
CA PHE A 149 4.37 11.81 -5.14
C PHE A 149 5.58 12.21 -6.00
N HIS A 150 6.71 11.48 -5.86
CA HIS A 150 7.92 11.60 -6.68
C HIS A 150 8.61 10.24 -6.84
N PRO A 151 9.32 10.01 -7.97
CA PRO A 151 10.17 8.84 -8.12
C PRO A 151 11.17 8.69 -6.94
N PRO A 152 11.64 7.48 -6.63
CA PRO A 152 11.52 6.23 -7.42
C PRO A 152 10.28 5.38 -7.09
N LEU A 153 9.52 5.65 -6.00
CA LEU A 153 8.31 4.93 -5.63
C LEU A 153 7.18 5.92 -5.43
N PHE A 154 6.18 5.91 -6.30
CA PHE A 154 5.14 6.92 -6.28
C PHE A 154 3.77 6.39 -6.71
N ILE A 155 2.75 7.15 -6.34
CA ILE A 155 1.38 6.97 -6.81
C ILE A 155 1.17 7.85 -8.03
N ALA A 156 0.62 7.28 -9.09
CA ALA A 156 0.28 8.01 -10.32
C ALA A 156 -1.22 7.92 -10.63
N GLU A 157 -1.68 8.81 -11.50
CA GLU A 157 -3.03 8.73 -12.02
C GLU A 157 -3.28 7.38 -12.69
N GLY A 158 -4.48 6.85 -12.52
CA GLY A 158 -4.86 5.52 -12.98
C GLY A 158 -6.26 5.51 -13.56
N ARG A 159 -6.98 4.43 -13.32
CA ARG A 159 -8.39 4.24 -13.72
C ARG A 159 -9.33 4.55 -12.55
N MET A 160 -10.60 4.74 -12.85
CA MET A 160 -11.64 4.82 -11.82
C MET A 160 -12.06 3.40 -11.42
N SER A 161 -11.99 3.08 -10.12
CA SER A 161 -12.59 1.87 -9.59
C SER A 161 -14.10 2.04 -9.43
N VAL A 162 -14.88 1.15 -10.01
CA VAL A 162 -16.34 1.30 -10.07
C VAL A 162 -17.13 0.35 -9.16
N ASN A 163 -16.55 -0.74 -8.72
CA ASN A 163 -17.21 -1.73 -7.87
C ASN A 163 -16.32 -2.04 -6.67
N ILE A 164 -16.47 -1.27 -5.60
CA ILE A 164 -15.68 -1.43 -4.38
C ILE A 164 -16.46 -2.24 -3.37
N GLU A 165 -15.81 -3.25 -2.79
CA GLU A 165 -16.30 -3.97 -1.62
C GLU A 165 -15.50 -3.56 -0.39
N ILE A 166 -16.16 -3.62 0.77
CA ILE A 166 -15.60 -3.23 2.07
C ILE A 166 -15.75 -4.42 3.02
N GLY A 167 -14.73 -4.68 3.82
CA GLY A 167 -14.75 -5.76 4.79
C GLY A 167 -13.69 -5.61 5.87
N THR A 168 -13.51 -6.68 6.64
CA THR A 168 -12.51 -6.74 7.70
C THR A 168 -11.10 -6.87 7.14
N ARG A 169 -10.12 -6.37 7.89
CA ARG A 169 -8.70 -6.47 7.58
C ARG A 169 -8.20 -7.90 7.80
N ILE A 170 -7.12 -8.27 7.13
CA ILE A 170 -6.53 -9.62 7.15
C ILE A 170 -5.29 -9.64 8.04
N GLY A 171 -5.14 -10.71 8.84
CA GLY A 171 -3.94 -10.97 9.64
C GLY A 171 -3.85 -10.14 10.91
N ILE A 172 -5.00 -9.70 11.45
CA ILE A 172 -5.09 -8.88 12.66
C ILE A 172 -6.00 -9.50 13.74
N GLU A 173 -6.12 -10.81 13.76
CA GLU A 173 -7.04 -11.55 14.64
C GLU A 173 -6.82 -11.24 16.12
N ASN A 174 -5.59 -10.92 16.51
CA ASN A 174 -5.20 -10.62 17.89
C ASN A 174 -5.35 -9.15 18.29
N SER A 175 -6.04 -8.32 17.49
CA SER A 175 -6.16 -6.87 17.71
C SER A 175 -7.44 -6.44 18.45
N GLY A 176 -8.06 -7.34 19.21
CA GLY A 176 -9.28 -7.06 19.97
C GLY A 176 -10.44 -6.66 19.04
N GLU A 177 -11.15 -5.57 19.38
CA GLU A 177 -12.27 -5.05 18.59
C GLU A 177 -11.86 -4.54 17.19
N ALA A 178 -10.59 -4.20 17.00
CA ALA A 178 -10.11 -3.68 15.73
C ALA A 178 -10.20 -4.71 14.57
N LYS A 179 -10.26 -6.01 14.90
CA LYS A 179 -10.46 -7.09 13.91
C LYS A 179 -11.81 -6.99 13.18
N ASP A 180 -12.81 -6.39 13.82
CA ASP A 180 -14.19 -6.32 13.32
C ASP A 180 -14.45 -5.03 12.51
N TYR A 181 -13.49 -4.10 12.47
CA TYR A 181 -13.63 -2.86 11.71
C TYR A 181 -13.56 -3.13 10.21
N LEU A 182 -14.54 -2.59 9.46
CA LEU A 182 -14.63 -2.70 8.01
C LEU A 182 -13.71 -1.68 7.32
N TRP A 183 -12.40 -1.83 7.51
CA TRP A 183 -11.37 -0.90 7.04
C TRP A 183 -10.45 -1.50 5.99
N ARG A 184 -10.93 -2.52 5.27
CA ARG A 184 -10.32 -3.09 4.07
C ARG A 184 -11.22 -2.83 2.88
N PHE A 185 -10.64 -2.35 1.78
CA PHE A 185 -11.30 -1.96 0.55
C PHE A 185 -10.67 -2.71 -0.62
N TRP A 186 -11.51 -3.20 -1.55
CA TRP A 186 -10.98 -3.87 -2.74
C TRP A 186 -11.92 -3.76 -3.93
N GLU A 187 -11.34 -3.88 -5.14
CA GLU A 187 -12.12 -4.00 -6.38
C GLU A 187 -12.85 -5.36 -6.41
N LYS A 188 -14.20 -5.32 -6.48
CA LYS A 188 -15.03 -6.52 -6.55
C LYS A 188 -14.66 -7.38 -7.77
N HIS A 189 -14.55 -8.69 -7.57
CA HIS A 189 -14.22 -9.68 -8.61
C HIS A 189 -12.85 -9.50 -9.28
N ASN A 190 -11.98 -8.61 -8.82
CA ASN A 190 -10.63 -8.52 -9.34
C ASN A 190 -9.81 -9.75 -8.89
N ALA A 191 -9.23 -10.46 -9.85
CA ALA A 191 -8.50 -11.71 -9.61
C ALA A 191 -7.23 -11.52 -8.74
N PHE A 192 -6.68 -10.30 -8.68
CA PHE A 192 -5.48 -9.98 -7.94
C PHE A 192 -5.72 -9.62 -6.46
N VAL A 193 -6.97 -9.50 -6.02
CA VAL A 193 -7.29 -9.30 -4.60
C VAL A 193 -6.72 -10.45 -3.76
N SER A 194 -6.12 -10.15 -2.62
CA SER A 194 -5.49 -11.15 -1.75
C SER A 194 -6.55 -12.07 -1.11
N LYS A 195 -6.17 -13.32 -0.86
CA LYS A 195 -7.03 -14.34 -0.23
C LYS A 195 -6.58 -14.57 1.18
#